data_213eec3c48f00ad134dd5fbe848ab20e
#
_entry.id   213eec3c48f00ad134dd5fbe848ab20e
#
_cell.length_a   1.000
_cell.length_b   1.000
_cell.length_c   1.000
_cell.angle_alpha   90.00
_cell.angle_beta   90.00
_cell.angle_gamma   90.00
#
_symmetry.space_group_name_H-M   'P 1'
#
loop_
_entity.id
_entity.type
_entity.pdbx_description
1 polymer ?
#
loop_
_entity_poly.entity_id
_entity_poly.type
_entity_poly.pdbx_seq_one_letter_code
_entity_poly.pdbx_strand_id
1 'polypeptide(L)'
;DAMPIKRAVVFLDACFSGGTGRGDMLFKERYVYVKPKDAPTKKKTIVFSAASGDQTAMQYAEQHHGYFTYFLLKNLKETRGNINFLDLSEKITQQVSNIALDKNNKVQTPRIQFPATLGDAWKTMTLVK
;
A
#
# COMPACT_ATOMS: atom_id res chain seq x y z
N ASP A 1 1.26 18.97 -15.19
CA ASP A 1 1.20 17.73 -15.95
C ASP A 1 0.53 17.92 -17.28
N ALA A 2 1.24 17.54 -18.34
CA ALA A 2 0.75 17.65 -19.71
C ALA A 2 -0.36 16.65 -20.04
N MET A 3 -0.65 15.67 -19.15
CA MET A 3 -1.65 14.64 -19.40
C MET A 3 -2.91 14.86 -18.54
N PRO A 4 -4.10 14.82 -19.16
CA PRO A 4 -5.35 14.96 -18.41
C PRO A 4 -5.69 13.68 -17.65
N ILE A 5 -5.03 13.42 -16.55
CA ILE A 5 -5.29 12.26 -15.69
C ILE A 5 -6.48 12.58 -14.80
N LYS A 6 -7.52 11.78 -14.89
CA LYS A 6 -8.69 11.90 -14.02
C LYS A 6 -8.37 11.47 -12.59
N ARG A 7 -7.61 10.43 -12.44
CA ARG A 7 -7.19 9.87 -11.14
C ARG A 7 -6.01 8.96 -11.31
N ALA A 8 -5.14 8.93 -10.30
CA ALA A 8 -4.05 7.98 -10.20
C ALA A 8 -4.25 7.10 -8.97
N VAL A 9 -3.99 5.82 -9.11
CA VAL A 9 -3.93 4.87 -8.00
C VAL A 9 -2.53 4.28 -7.98
N VAL A 10 -1.87 4.36 -6.84
CA VAL A 10 -0.50 3.90 -6.66
C VAL A 10 -0.48 2.79 -5.62
N PHE A 11 0.16 1.68 -5.95
CA PHE A 11 0.39 0.58 -5.02
C PHE A 11 1.88 0.50 -4.73
N LEU A 12 2.25 0.63 -3.45
CA LEU A 12 3.63 0.66 -3.01
C LEU A 12 3.92 -0.49 -2.05
N ASP A 13 4.68 -1.46 -2.53
CA ASP A 13 5.19 -2.53 -1.67
C ASP A 13 6.56 -2.14 -1.12
N ALA A 14 6.53 -1.17 -0.21
CA ALA A 14 7.73 -0.60 0.38
C ALA A 14 7.46 -0.11 1.80
N CYS A 15 8.53 -0.03 2.59
CA CYS A 15 8.49 0.59 3.91
C CYS A 15 8.63 2.09 3.76
N PHE A 16 7.68 2.85 4.32
CA PHE A 16 7.75 4.32 4.32
C PHE A 16 8.54 4.89 5.48
N SER A 17 8.96 4.06 6.40
CA SER A 17 9.66 4.56 7.56
C SER A 17 11.15 4.62 7.29
N GLY A 18 11.76 5.71 7.67
CA GLY A 18 13.18 5.73 7.91
C GLY A 18 13.54 4.87 9.12
N GLY A 19 12.97 3.66 9.18
CA GLY A 19 13.18 2.74 10.29
C GLY A 19 14.62 2.25 10.37
N THR A 20 15.06 1.97 11.55
CA THR A 20 16.42 1.59 11.91
C THR A 20 16.72 0.11 11.66
N GLY A 21 16.10 -0.51 10.65
CA GLY A 21 16.38 -1.90 10.33
C GLY A 21 17.67 -2.07 9.51
N ARG A 22 18.30 -3.22 9.62
CA ARG A 22 19.54 -3.54 8.87
C ARG A 22 19.38 -3.42 7.35
N GLY A 23 18.17 -3.55 6.85
CA GLY A 23 17.86 -3.33 5.43
C GLY A 23 17.90 -1.88 5.00
N ASP A 24 17.75 -0.96 5.95
CA ASP A 24 17.72 0.46 5.66
C ASP A 24 19.07 1.02 5.22
N MET A 25 20.14 0.39 5.65
CA MET A 25 21.50 0.85 5.31
C MET A 25 21.80 0.77 3.82
N LEU A 26 21.20 -0.21 3.12
CA LEU A 26 21.38 -0.35 1.67
C LEU A 26 20.56 0.66 0.86
N PHE A 27 19.52 1.21 1.47
CA PHE A 27 18.61 2.13 0.80
C PHE A 27 18.80 3.60 1.23
N LYS A 28 19.49 3.84 2.33
CA LYS A 28 19.71 5.19 2.87
C LYS A 28 20.36 6.18 1.85
N GLU A 29 21.18 5.67 0.98
CA GLU A 29 21.87 6.49 -0.03
C GLU A 29 21.01 6.75 -1.27
N ARG A 30 19.89 6.05 -1.42
CA ARG A 30 19.03 6.16 -2.61
C ARG A 30 17.62 6.65 -2.32
N TYR A 31 17.33 6.92 -1.05
CA TYR A 31 16.02 7.41 -0.68
C TYR A 31 15.90 8.89 -1.01
N VAL A 32 15.07 9.18 -2.00
CA VAL A 32 14.44 10.50 -2.03
C VAL A 32 13.46 10.50 -0.86
N TYR A 33 13.87 11.14 0.22
CA TYR A 33 13.08 11.22 1.44
C TYR A 33 11.83 12.07 1.18
N VAL A 34 10.77 11.44 0.77
CA VAL A 34 9.46 12.09 0.76
C VAL A 34 8.95 12.05 2.19
N LYS A 35 9.04 13.15 2.89
CA LYS A 35 8.44 13.27 4.23
C LYS A 35 6.96 12.97 4.12
N PRO A 36 6.46 11.91 4.76
CA PRO A 36 5.04 11.54 4.61
C PRO A 36 4.06 12.62 5.04
N LYS A 37 4.48 13.51 5.95
CA LYS A 37 3.59 14.56 6.45
C LYS A 37 3.42 15.73 5.48
N ASP A 38 4.33 15.88 4.52
CA ASP A 38 4.36 17.05 3.66
C ASP A 38 3.91 16.75 2.23
N ALA A 39 3.58 15.50 1.96
CA ALA A 39 2.99 15.11 0.69
C ALA A 39 1.49 14.84 0.90
N PRO A 40 0.65 15.89 0.91
CA PRO A 40 -0.73 15.62 0.62
C PRO A 40 -0.73 14.90 -0.73
N THR A 41 -1.31 13.72 -0.76
CA THR A 41 -1.58 13.06 -2.02
C THR A 41 -2.14 14.13 -2.95
N LYS A 42 -1.50 14.32 -4.09
CA LYS A 42 -2.00 15.26 -5.09
C LYS A 42 -3.49 15.04 -5.23
N LYS A 43 -4.25 16.09 -5.48
CA LYS A 43 -5.71 16.11 -5.48
C LYS A 43 -6.42 14.94 -6.17
N LYS A 44 -5.70 14.11 -6.89
CA LYS A 44 -6.24 13.00 -7.69
C LYS A 44 -5.57 11.65 -7.44
N THR A 45 -4.70 11.54 -6.42
CA THR A 45 -3.90 10.34 -6.20
C THR A 45 -4.35 9.61 -4.95
N ILE A 46 -4.64 8.32 -5.09
CA ILE A 46 -4.90 7.38 -4.01
C ILE A 46 -3.69 6.46 -3.90
N VAL A 47 -3.17 6.24 -2.70
CA VAL A 47 -1.98 5.42 -2.46
C VAL A 47 -2.30 4.29 -1.50
N PHE A 48 -2.06 3.07 -1.94
CA PHE A 48 -2.04 1.88 -1.08
C PHE A 48 -0.59 1.56 -0.75
N SER A 49 -0.27 1.44 0.51
CA SER A 49 1.08 1.11 0.99
C SER A 49 1.10 -0.22 1.72
N ALA A 50 2.22 -0.92 1.64
CA ALA A 50 2.38 -2.25 2.23
C ALA A 50 2.42 -2.25 3.76
N ALA A 51 2.85 -1.17 4.38
CA ALA A 51 3.02 -1.09 5.82
C ALA A 51 2.80 0.34 6.31
N SER A 52 2.53 0.48 7.59
CA SER A 52 2.26 1.77 8.25
C SER A 52 3.38 2.16 9.20
N GLY A 53 3.69 3.45 9.29
CA GLY A 53 4.68 3.97 10.23
C GLY A 53 6.06 3.35 10.02
N ASP A 54 6.65 2.83 11.08
CA ASP A 54 7.97 2.18 11.09
C ASP A 54 7.91 0.65 10.93
N GLN A 55 6.78 0.12 10.50
CA GLN A 55 6.63 -1.30 10.17
C GLN A 55 7.40 -1.66 8.90
N THR A 56 7.83 -2.91 8.81
CA THR A 56 8.54 -3.44 7.65
C THR A 56 7.59 -4.15 6.69
N ALA A 57 7.70 -3.86 5.40
CA ALA A 57 7.03 -4.63 4.36
C ALA A 57 7.79 -5.94 4.15
N MET A 58 7.18 -7.06 4.56
CA MET A 58 7.82 -8.36 4.57
C MET A 58 7.57 -9.15 3.28
N GLN A 59 8.46 -10.09 3.00
CA GLN A 59 8.41 -10.94 1.82
C GLN A 59 7.72 -12.26 2.11
N TYR A 60 6.89 -12.70 1.19
CA TYR A 60 6.32 -14.04 1.17
C TYR A 60 7.24 -14.93 0.33
N ALA A 61 8.26 -15.51 0.97
CA ALA A 61 9.33 -16.21 0.28
C ALA A 61 8.83 -17.35 -0.61
N GLU A 62 7.83 -18.08 -0.16
CA GLU A 62 7.25 -19.21 -0.90
C GLU A 62 6.54 -18.78 -2.18
N GLN A 63 6.08 -17.54 -2.26
CA GLN A 63 5.32 -17.00 -3.38
C GLN A 63 6.11 -16.00 -4.23
N HIS A 64 7.37 -15.71 -3.87
CA HIS A 64 8.26 -14.78 -4.57
C HIS A 64 7.73 -13.35 -4.67
N HIS A 65 6.86 -12.95 -3.74
CA HIS A 65 6.30 -11.59 -3.65
C HIS A 65 6.36 -11.07 -2.22
N GLY A 66 6.26 -9.77 -2.04
CA GLY A 66 5.92 -9.21 -0.74
C GLY A 66 4.50 -9.64 -0.34
N TYR A 67 4.21 -9.69 0.94
CA TYR A 67 2.86 -10.03 1.41
C TYR A 67 1.80 -9.13 0.79
N PHE A 68 2.07 -7.84 0.77
CA PHE A 68 1.16 -6.85 0.21
C PHE A 68 0.88 -7.13 -1.28
N THR A 69 1.91 -7.29 -2.09
CA THR A 69 1.76 -7.56 -3.52
C THR A 69 1.02 -8.87 -3.76
N TYR A 70 1.36 -9.91 -3.01
CA TYR A 70 0.70 -11.21 -3.14
C TYR A 70 -0.80 -11.11 -2.91
N PHE A 71 -1.23 -10.50 -1.80
CA PHE A 71 -2.65 -10.39 -1.50
C PHE A 71 -3.37 -9.36 -2.37
N LEU A 72 -2.69 -8.30 -2.80
CA LEU A 72 -3.24 -7.38 -3.79
C LEU A 72 -3.59 -8.13 -5.08
N LEU A 73 -2.64 -8.87 -5.64
CA LEU A 73 -2.85 -9.62 -6.88
C LEU A 73 -3.91 -10.71 -6.71
N LYS A 74 -3.90 -11.40 -5.59
CA LYS A 74 -4.90 -12.43 -5.29
C LYS A 74 -6.32 -11.86 -5.27
N ASN A 75 -6.54 -10.77 -4.57
CA ASN A 75 -7.85 -10.13 -4.50
C ASN A 75 -8.29 -9.57 -5.85
N LEU A 76 -7.39 -8.96 -6.61
CA LEU A 76 -7.71 -8.46 -7.93
C LEU A 76 -8.04 -9.59 -8.91
N LYS A 77 -7.32 -10.70 -8.82
CA LYS A 77 -7.60 -11.88 -9.66
C LYS A 77 -8.96 -12.51 -9.35
N GLU A 78 -9.25 -12.71 -8.08
CA GLU A 78 -10.51 -13.32 -7.63
C GLU A 78 -11.74 -12.48 -7.98
N THR A 79 -11.60 -11.16 -7.94
CA THR A 79 -12.70 -10.23 -8.22
C THR A 79 -12.70 -9.70 -9.65
N ARG A 80 -11.68 -10.04 -10.45
CA ARG A 80 -11.43 -9.50 -11.79
C ARG A 80 -11.33 -7.96 -11.77
N GLY A 81 -10.81 -7.41 -10.66
CA GLY A 81 -10.70 -5.98 -10.45
C GLY A 81 -12.00 -5.29 -10.05
N ASN A 82 -13.10 -6.02 -9.97
CA ASN A 82 -14.39 -5.48 -9.58
C ASN A 82 -14.58 -5.52 -8.06
N ILE A 83 -13.82 -4.72 -7.38
CA ILE A 83 -13.86 -4.57 -5.92
C ILE A 83 -13.66 -3.10 -5.60
N ASN A 84 -14.45 -2.54 -4.69
CA ASN A 84 -14.26 -1.16 -4.29
C ASN A 84 -13.02 -1.01 -3.39
N PHE A 85 -12.49 0.20 -3.30
CA PHE A 85 -11.24 0.44 -2.57
C PHE A 85 -11.37 0.22 -1.07
N LEU A 86 -12.54 0.44 -0.50
CA LEU A 86 -12.77 0.13 0.91
C LEU A 86 -12.62 -1.36 1.17
N ASP A 87 -13.33 -2.19 0.43
CA ASP A 87 -13.28 -3.65 0.59
C ASP A 87 -11.89 -4.19 0.26
N LEU A 88 -11.25 -3.67 -0.78
CA LEU A 88 -9.89 -4.05 -1.16
C LEU A 88 -8.91 -3.75 -0.03
N SER A 89 -8.96 -2.54 0.54
CA SER A 89 -8.06 -2.14 1.62
C SER A 89 -8.30 -2.98 2.88
N GLU A 90 -9.54 -3.24 3.23
CA GLU A 90 -9.88 -4.05 4.41
C GLU A 90 -9.41 -5.51 4.26
N LYS A 91 -9.64 -6.12 3.10
CA LYS A 91 -9.20 -7.48 2.83
C LYS A 91 -7.68 -7.60 2.86
N ILE A 92 -6.98 -6.72 2.17
CA ILE A 92 -5.51 -6.73 2.15
C ILE A 92 -4.96 -6.51 3.55
N THR A 93 -5.49 -5.54 4.29
CA THR A 93 -5.04 -5.24 5.65
C THR A 93 -5.20 -6.46 6.55
N GLN A 94 -6.35 -7.10 6.52
CA GLN A 94 -6.61 -8.29 7.33
C GLN A 94 -5.69 -9.45 6.94
N GLN A 95 -5.56 -9.74 5.66
CA GLN A 95 -4.75 -10.86 5.17
C GLN A 95 -3.27 -10.66 5.46
N VAL A 96 -2.73 -9.47 5.20
CA VAL A 96 -1.32 -9.15 5.47
C VAL A 96 -1.04 -9.15 6.96
N SER A 97 -1.91 -8.54 7.77
CA SER A 97 -1.73 -8.51 9.23
C SER A 97 -1.73 -9.91 9.83
N ASN A 98 -2.62 -10.77 9.38
CA ASN A 98 -2.73 -12.14 9.87
C ASN A 98 -1.48 -12.96 9.51
N ILE A 99 -1.01 -12.92 8.27
CA ILE A 99 0.15 -13.70 7.85
C ILE A 99 1.45 -13.17 8.48
N ALA A 100 1.55 -11.86 8.67
CA ALA A 100 2.72 -11.27 9.31
C ALA A 100 2.85 -11.71 10.77
N LEU A 101 1.73 -11.76 11.49
CA LEU A 101 1.72 -12.28 12.86
C LEU A 101 1.98 -13.78 12.91
N ASP A 102 1.36 -14.55 12.03
CA ASP A 102 1.47 -16.01 12.02
C ASP A 102 2.89 -16.48 11.67
N LYS A 103 3.45 -15.96 10.59
CA LYS A 103 4.76 -16.42 10.08
C LYS A 103 5.96 -15.69 10.64
N ASN A 104 5.83 -14.42 10.98
CA ASN A 104 6.96 -13.58 11.39
C ASN A 104 6.85 -13.07 12.82
N ASN A 105 5.72 -13.27 13.47
CA ASN A 105 5.43 -12.72 14.79
C ASN A 105 5.67 -11.21 14.84
N LYS A 106 5.32 -10.51 13.77
CA LYS A 106 5.48 -9.07 13.62
C LYS A 106 4.20 -8.44 13.11
N VAL A 107 4.05 -7.15 13.34
CA VAL A 107 2.90 -6.37 12.88
C VAL A 107 3.24 -5.75 11.54
N GLN A 108 2.40 -5.99 10.55
CA GLN A 108 2.43 -5.27 9.27
C GLN A 108 1.01 -4.89 8.91
N THR A 109 0.75 -3.58 8.84
CA THR A 109 -0.58 -3.04 8.59
C THR A 109 -0.56 -2.22 7.31
N PRO A 110 -1.05 -2.75 6.19
CA PRO A 110 -1.22 -1.96 4.98
C PRO A 110 -2.09 -0.74 5.21
N ARG A 111 -1.85 0.29 4.43
CA ARG A 111 -2.52 1.58 4.61
C ARG A 111 -2.99 2.13 3.27
N ILE A 112 -4.13 2.81 3.30
CA ILE A 112 -4.60 3.61 2.17
C ILE A 112 -4.54 5.09 2.52
N GLN A 113 -4.06 5.90 1.58
CA GLN A 113 -4.06 7.36 1.67
C GLN A 113 -4.81 7.94 0.50
N PHE A 114 -5.62 8.94 0.75
CA PHE A 114 -6.44 9.59 -0.26
C PHE A 114 -6.50 11.10 0.01
N PRO A 115 -6.78 11.92 -1.04
CA PRO A 115 -6.95 13.36 -0.84
C PRO A 115 -8.15 13.66 0.03
N ALA A 116 -8.00 14.60 0.96
CA ALA A 116 -9.11 15.02 1.83
C ALA A 116 -10.33 15.50 1.03
N THR A 117 -10.11 16.05 -0.16
CA THR A 117 -11.17 16.52 -1.05
C THR A 117 -12.09 15.41 -1.56
N LEU A 118 -11.66 14.14 -1.50
CA LEU A 118 -12.52 13.02 -1.90
C LEU A 118 -13.56 12.66 -0.84
N GLY A 119 -13.35 13.05 0.42
CA GLY A 119 -14.24 12.62 1.50
C GLY A 119 -14.38 11.09 1.50
N ASP A 120 -15.62 10.59 1.51
CA ASP A 120 -15.90 9.15 1.47
C ASP A 120 -16.00 8.58 0.05
N ALA A 121 -15.86 9.39 -0.97
CA ALA A 121 -16.04 8.93 -2.36
C ALA A 121 -15.05 7.83 -2.77
N TRP A 122 -13.85 7.81 -2.20
CA TRP A 122 -12.85 6.77 -2.48
C TRP A 122 -13.33 5.36 -2.12
N LYS A 123 -14.24 5.25 -1.15
CA LYS A 123 -14.71 3.95 -0.64
C LYS A 123 -15.44 3.13 -1.71
N THR A 124 -16.17 3.79 -2.59
CA THR A 124 -16.95 3.13 -3.64
C THR A 124 -16.25 3.07 -4.99
N MET A 125 -15.06 3.62 -5.09
CA MET A 125 -14.27 3.59 -6.32
C MET A 125 -13.71 2.20 -6.60
N THR A 126 -13.57 1.88 -7.88
CA THR A 126 -13.01 0.61 -8.36
C THR A 126 -11.94 0.88 -9.41
N LEU A 127 -11.06 -0.12 -9.64
CA LEU A 127 -10.08 -0.06 -10.73
C LEU A 127 -10.72 -0.27 -12.09
N VAL A 128 -11.80 -1.03 -12.15
CA VAL A 128 -12.56 -1.27 -13.36
C VAL A 128 -13.80 -0.38 -13.39
N LYS A 129 -14.24 -0.05 -14.58
CA LYS A 129 -15.45 0.74 -14.75
C LYS A 129 -16.70 -0.12 -14.67
#